data_46bfe0521e56e098d8d91d6362b8bd49
#
_entry.id   46bfe0521e56e098d8d91d6362b8bd49
#
_cell.length_a   1.000
_cell.length_b   1.000
_cell.length_c   1.000
_cell.angle_alpha   90.00
_cell.angle_beta   90.00
_cell.angle_gamma   90.00
#
_symmetry.space_group_name_H-M   'P 1'
#
loop_
_entity.id
_entity.type
_entity.pdbx_description
1 polymer ?
#
loop_
_entity_poly.entity_id
_entity_poly.type
_entity_poly.pdbx_seq_one_letter_code
_entity_poly.pdbx_strand_id
1 'polypeptide(L)'
;TPEQSVTLPNLSAGCSMADMANIDQVEEAWNQLGEICGTKPDADGRQQIIPVTYMNSSAALKAFCGRNGGIVCTSSNAHAVLEWAFARGKRVLFFPDQHLGRNTARAMGIPLSEMPLWDPYKAQGGATDPSDYAKAKMILWKGFCSVHQRFTVEQIEKARAAFPGVKVIVHPECSMQVV
;
A
#
# COMPACT_ATOMS: atom_id res chain seq x y z
N THR A 1 1.53 -20.55 8.40
CA THR A 1 1.27 -21.60 9.42
C THR A 1 2.46 -22.54 9.51
N PRO A 2 2.68 -23.29 10.62
CA PRO A 2 3.76 -24.28 10.72
C PRO A 2 3.73 -25.33 9.59
N GLU A 3 2.55 -25.75 9.16
CA GLU A 3 2.40 -26.70 8.06
C GLU A 3 2.85 -26.12 6.71
N GLN A 4 2.61 -24.83 6.47
CA GLN A 4 3.09 -24.17 5.25
C GLN A 4 4.62 -24.07 5.22
N SER A 5 5.26 -23.85 6.37
CA SER A 5 6.73 -23.80 6.43
C SER A 5 7.38 -25.15 6.17
N VAL A 6 6.72 -26.26 6.50
CA VAL A 6 7.21 -27.63 6.23
C VAL A 6 7.09 -27.99 4.74
N THR A 7 6.15 -27.42 4.02
CA THR A 7 5.91 -27.70 2.60
C THR A 7 6.68 -26.80 1.65
N LEU A 8 7.32 -25.74 2.13
CA LEU A 8 8.12 -24.84 1.30
C LEU A 8 9.41 -25.55 0.84
N PRO A 9 9.73 -25.50 -0.46
CA PRO A 9 10.97 -26.10 -0.99
C PRO A 9 12.24 -25.47 -0.41
N ASN A 10 12.14 -24.21 0.02
CA ASN A 10 13.20 -23.46 0.69
C ASN A 10 12.57 -22.63 1.80
N LEU A 11 13.00 -22.86 3.04
CA LEU A 11 12.50 -22.13 4.21
C LEU A 11 12.87 -20.63 4.19
N SER A 12 13.86 -20.23 3.39
CA SER A 12 14.22 -18.85 3.14
C SER A 12 13.38 -18.20 2.03
N ALA A 13 12.53 -18.98 1.33
CA ALA A 13 11.64 -18.41 0.33
C ALA A 13 10.59 -17.53 1.01
N GLY A 14 10.55 -16.26 0.61
CA GLY A 14 9.64 -15.25 1.13
C GLY A 14 8.91 -14.51 0.01
N CYS A 15 8.11 -13.54 0.38
CA CYS A 15 7.48 -12.61 -0.55
C CYS A 15 8.42 -11.44 -0.81
N SER A 16 8.94 -11.31 -2.03
CA SER A 16 9.86 -10.21 -2.40
C SER A 16 9.25 -8.82 -2.18
N MET A 17 7.95 -8.67 -2.24
CA MET A 17 7.26 -7.41 -1.93
C MET A 17 7.36 -7.08 -0.44
N ALA A 18 7.30 -8.09 0.45
CA ALA A 18 7.44 -7.87 1.89
C ALA A 18 8.81 -7.29 2.26
N ASP A 19 9.84 -7.59 1.46
CA ASP A 19 11.20 -7.09 1.65
C ASP A 19 11.40 -5.66 1.09
N MET A 20 10.43 -5.12 0.36
CA MET A 20 10.49 -3.74 -0.17
C MET A 20 10.17 -2.66 0.88
N ALA A 21 9.80 -3.06 2.09
CA ALA A 21 9.67 -2.17 3.23
C ALA A 21 10.21 -2.88 4.48
N ASN A 22 11.25 -2.36 5.08
CA ASN A 22 11.73 -2.81 6.38
C ASN A 22 11.32 -1.82 7.47
N ILE A 23 11.46 -2.22 8.74
CA ILE A 23 11.00 -1.43 9.87
C ILE A 23 11.74 -0.09 9.98
N ASP A 24 13.06 -0.08 9.77
CA ASP A 24 13.88 1.12 9.91
C ASP A 24 13.48 2.18 8.86
N GLN A 25 13.25 1.74 7.62
CA GLN A 25 12.79 2.61 6.53
C GLN A 25 11.40 3.20 6.81
N VAL A 26 10.49 2.39 7.38
CA VAL A 26 9.12 2.85 7.68
C VAL A 26 9.13 3.80 8.87
N GLU A 27 9.94 3.54 9.90
CA GLU A 27 10.10 4.45 11.05
C GLU A 27 10.75 5.78 10.63
N GLU A 28 11.76 5.74 9.75
CA GLU A 28 12.33 6.97 9.18
C GLU A 28 11.30 7.77 8.38
N ALA A 29 10.57 7.11 7.48
CA ALA A 29 9.51 7.74 6.71
C ALA A 29 8.41 8.33 7.62
N TRP A 30 8.05 7.62 8.67
CA TRP A 30 7.06 8.06 9.65
C TRP A 30 7.49 9.34 10.36
N ASN A 31 8.75 9.43 10.77
CA ASN A 31 9.30 10.62 11.42
C ASN A 31 9.30 11.82 10.46
N GLN A 32 9.80 11.62 9.23
CA GLN A 32 9.82 12.68 8.21
C GLN A 32 8.40 13.14 7.83
N LEU A 33 7.45 12.23 7.69
CA LEU A 33 6.05 12.56 7.44
C LEU A 33 5.41 13.26 8.64
N GLY A 34 5.81 12.92 9.86
CA GLY A 34 5.41 13.61 11.08
C GLY A 34 5.85 15.06 11.11
N GLU A 35 7.06 15.36 10.64
CA GLU A 35 7.54 16.74 10.49
C GLU A 35 6.74 17.54 9.46
N ILE A 36 6.41 16.91 8.33
CA ILE A 36 5.68 17.53 7.21
C ILE A 36 4.18 17.70 7.52
N CYS A 37 3.55 16.69 8.07
CA CYS A 37 2.10 16.62 8.23
C CYS A 37 1.63 17.01 9.65
N GLY A 38 2.57 17.05 10.60
CA GLY A 38 2.27 17.16 12.03
C GLY A 38 2.01 15.80 12.67
N THR A 39 2.15 15.77 14.00
CA THR A 39 1.97 14.54 14.82
C THR A 39 0.76 14.60 15.74
N LYS A 40 0.24 15.81 15.99
CA LYS A 40 -0.90 15.99 16.90
C LYS A 40 -2.21 15.75 16.17
N PRO A 41 -3.19 15.08 16.81
CA PRO A 41 -4.54 15.00 16.28
C PRO A 41 -5.13 16.39 15.98
N ASP A 42 -6.08 16.43 15.05
CA ASP A 42 -6.82 17.68 14.76
C ASP A 42 -7.88 17.98 15.84
N ALA A 43 -8.62 19.07 15.64
CA ALA A 43 -9.66 19.51 16.57
C ALA A 43 -10.78 18.46 16.79
N ASP A 44 -10.99 17.58 15.81
CA ASP A 44 -11.96 16.49 15.87
C ASP A 44 -11.35 15.21 16.44
N GLY A 45 -10.09 15.24 16.89
CA GLY A 45 -9.37 14.09 17.44
C GLY A 45 -8.84 13.11 16.39
N ARG A 46 -8.91 13.44 15.09
CA ARG A 46 -8.40 12.58 14.02
C ARG A 46 -6.88 12.69 13.91
N GLN A 47 -6.23 11.56 13.77
CA GLN A 47 -4.79 11.50 13.57
C GLN A 47 -4.38 12.17 12.23
N GLN A 48 -3.17 12.68 12.16
CA GLN A 48 -2.66 13.24 10.91
C GLN A 48 -2.42 12.17 9.86
N ILE A 49 -1.92 11.01 10.28
CA ILE A 49 -1.61 9.86 9.40
C ILE A 49 -2.04 8.58 10.09
N ILE A 50 -2.64 7.65 9.37
CA ILE A 50 -2.90 6.27 9.81
C ILE A 50 -2.01 5.34 9.00
N PRO A 51 -1.12 4.54 9.62
CA PRO A 51 -0.33 3.54 8.91
C PRO A 51 -1.19 2.31 8.63
N VAL A 52 -1.20 1.87 7.37
CA VAL A 52 -1.88 0.66 6.92
C VAL A 52 -0.86 -0.23 6.23
N THR A 53 -0.72 -1.46 6.71
CA THR A 53 0.16 -2.44 6.08
C THR A 53 -0.63 -3.58 5.45
N TYR A 54 -0.19 -3.99 4.28
CA TYR A 54 -0.70 -5.21 3.64
C TYR A 54 -0.21 -6.46 4.41
N MET A 55 -1.01 -7.51 4.42
CA MET A 55 -0.70 -8.74 5.17
C MET A 55 0.64 -9.36 4.78
N ASN A 56 1.07 -9.20 3.53
CA ASN A 56 2.38 -9.63 3.05
C ASN A 56 3.45 -8.59 3.43
N SER A 57 3.71 -8.51 4.72
CA SER A 57 4.72 -7.65 5.38
C SER A 57 5.28 -8.36 6.60
N SER A 58 6.39 -7.86 7.15
CA SER A 58 7.01 -8.42 8.34
C SER A 58 6.13 -8.25 9.59
N ALA A 59 6.36 -9.09 10.60
CA ALA A 59 5.71 -8.96 11.91
C ALA A 59 6.04 -7.60 12.57
N ALA A 60 7.26 -7.09 12.36
CA ALA A 60 7.68 -5.79 12.87
C ALA A 60 6.82 -4.65 12.31
N LEU A 61 6.51 -4.67 11.01
CA LEU A 61 5.64 -3.67 10.37
C LEU A 61 4.19 -3.76 10.86
N LYS A 62 3.67 -4.96 11.10
CA LYS A 62 2.34 -5.16 11.67
C LYS A 62 2.27 -4.62 13.10
N ALA A 63 3.30 -4.90 13.91
CA ALA A 63 3.43 -4.35 15.25
C ALA A 63 3.57 -2.82 15.24
N PHE A 64 4.32 -2.25 14.29
CA PHE A 64 4.41 -0.81 14.08
C PHE A 64 3.03 -0.19 13.82
N CYS A 65 2.23 -0.76 12.91
CA CYS A 65 0.87 -0.30 12.68
C CYS A 65 0.04 -0.30 13.97
N GLY A 66 0.09 -1.41 14.73
CA GLY A 66 -0.65 -1.52 16.00
C GLY A 66 -0.25 -0.44 17.02
N ARG A 67 1.06 -0.17 17.17
CA ARG A 67 1.56 0.87 18.09
C ARG A 67 1.17 2.30 17.67
N ASN A 68 1.00 2.55 16.38
CA ASN A 68 0.70 3.87 15.82
C ASN A 68 -0.77 4.05 15.40
N GLY A 69 -1.69 3.26 15.98
CA GLY A 69 -3.12 3.40 15.71
C GLY A 69 -3.54 2.99 14.30
N GLY A 70 -2.74 2.15 13.65
CA GLY A 70 -2.96 1.65 12.31
C GLY A 70 -3.56 0.25 12.27
N ILE A 71 -3.60 -0.35 11.09
CA ILE A 71 -4.27 -1.62 10.85
C ILE A 71 -3.57 -2.42 9.74
N VAL A 72 -3.81 -3.73 9.73
CA VAL A 72 -3.38 -4.66 8.67
C VAL A 72 -4.54 -4.90 7.71
N CYS A 73 -4.28 -4.89 6.41
CA CYS A 73 -5.28 -5.22 5.39
C CYS A 73 -4.89 -6.47 4.58
N THR A 74 -5.88 -7.02 3.90
CA THR A 74 -5.76 -8.01 2.82
C THR A 74 -6.30 -7.41 1.53
N SER A 75 -6.06 -8.07 0.39
CA SER A 75 -6.64 -7.63 -0.88
C SER A 75 -8.18 -7.64 -0.88
N SER A 76 -8.80 -8.52 -0.10
CA SER A 76 -10.26 -8.65 -0.04
C SER A 76 -10.94 -7.64 0.88
N ASN A 77 -10.24 -7.05 1.86
CA ASN A 77 -10.82 -6.11 2.81
C ASN A 77 -10.22 -4.70 2.73
N ALA A 78 -9.36 -4.43 1.75
CA ALA A 78 -8.65 -3.15 1.64
C ALA A 78 -9.60 -1.95 1.60
N HIS A 79 -10.74 -2.05 0.91
CA HIS A 79 -11.76 -1.00 0.87
C HIS A 79 -12.28 -0.64 2.29
N ALA A 80 -12.76 -1.63 3.03
CA ALA A 80 -13.29 -1.42 4.38
C ALA A 80 -12.21 -0.92 5.35
N VAL A 81 -10.96 -1.38 5.17
CA VAL A 81 -9.80 -0.91 5.96
C VAL A 81 -9.50 0.56 5.66
N LEU A 82 -9.55 0.99 4.40
CA LEU A 82 -9.34 2.39 4.04
C LEU A 82 -10.48 3.29 4.56
N GLU A 83 -11.75 2.85 4.48
CA GLU A 83 -12.87 3.56 5.12
C GLU A 83 -12.64 3.74 6.62
N TRP A 84 -12.24 2.67 7.30
CA TRP A 84 -11.92 2.69 8.72
C TRP A 84 -10.77 3.67 9.04
N ALA A 85 -9.74 3.68 8.21
CA ALA A 85 -8.56 4.56 8.40
C ALA A 85 -8.91 6.03 8.15
N PHE A 86 -9.66 6.34 7.08
CA PHE A 86 -10.08 7.72 6.78
C PHE A 86 -11.09 8.29 7.79
N ALA A 87 -11.85 7.43 8.47
CA ALA A 87 -12.70 7.87 9.59
C ALA A 87 -11.88 8.30 10.82
N ARG A 88 -10.62 7.85 10.95
CA ARG A 88 -9.74 8.08 12.11
C ARG A 88 -8.58 9.02 11.84
N GLY A 89 -8.23 9.22 10.60
CA GLY A 89 -7.11 10.05 10.18
C GLY A 89 -7.39 10.87 8.94
N LYS A 90 -6.57 11.89 8.73
CA LYS A 90 -6.67 12.77 7.56
C LYS A 90 -6.13 12.09 6.30
N ARG A 91 -5.10 11.26 6.47
CA ARG A 91 -4.41 10.56 5.40
C ARG A 91 -3.94 9.17 5.84
N VAL A 92 -3.60 8.36 4.88
CA VAL A 92 -3.09 6.99 5.07
C VAL A 92 -1.67 6.90 4.53
N LEU A 93 -0.75 6.30 5.28
CA LEU A 93 0.50 5.76 4.77
C LEU A 93 0.30 4.27 4.51
N PHE A 94 0.31 3.87 3.24
CA PHE A 94 0.04 2.50 2.80
C PHE A 94 1.31 1.81 2.30
N PHE A 95 1.66 0.69 2.90
CA PHE A 95 2.87 -0.08 2.56
C PHE A 95 2.66 -1.59 2.70
N PRO A 96 3.50 -2.46 2.10
CA PRO A 96 4.61 -2.14 1.21
C PRO A 96 4.21 -1.98 -0.26
N ASP A 97 3.00 -2.35 -0.68
CA ASP A 97 2.53 -2.33 -2.07
C ASP A 97 1.83 -1.02 -2.45
N GLN A 98 2.25 -0.40 -3.56
CA GLN A 98 1.61 0.82 -4.05
C GLN A 98 0.31 0.56 -4.82
N HIS A 99 0.20 -0.60 -5.50
CA HIS A 99 -0.87 -0.85 -6.45
C HIS A 99 -2.18 -1.19 -5.75
N LEU A 100 -2.16 -2.07 -4.75
CA LEU A 100 -3.33 -2.37 -3.93
C LEU A 100 -3.92 -1.10 -3.32
N GLY A 101 -3.07 -0.28 -2.69
CA GLY A 101 -3.49 0.99 -2.10
C GLY A 101 -4.08 1.93 -3.13
N ARG A 102 -3.38 2.14 -4.27
CA ARG A 102 -3.82 3.02 -5.36
C ARG A 102 -5.14 2.58 -5.96
N ASN A 103 -5.26 1.32 -6.36
CA ASN A 103 -6.44 0.80 -7.02
C ASN A 103 -7.66 0.86 -6.11
N THR A 104 -7.49 0.51 -4.82
CA THR A 104 -8.56 0.60 -3.83
C THR A 104 -8.99 2.05 -3.61
N ALA A 105 -8.05 2.97 -3.36
CA ALA A 105 -8.35 4.38 -3.12
C ALA A 105 -8.98 5.05 -4.35
N ARG A 106 -8.55 4.69 -5.57
CA ARG A 106 -9.16 5.16 -6.81
C ARG A 106 -10.61 4.68 -6.94
N ALA A 107 -10.89 3.42 -6.63
CA ALA A 107 -12.27 2.90 -6.61
C ALA A 107 -13.17 3.64 -5.60
N MET A 108 -12.57 4.21 -4.54
CA MET A 108 -13.25 5.08 -3.57
C MET A 108 -13.39 6.54 -4.04
N GLY A 109 -12.95 6.88 -5.25
CA GLY A 109 -13.05 8.22 -5.83
C GLY A 109 -11.91 9.17 -5.48
N ILE A 110 -10.84 8.71 -4.82
CA ILE A 110 -9.68 9.56 -4.51
C ILE A 110 -8.87 9.78 -5.80
N PRO A 111 -8.55 11.03 -6.18
CA PRO A 111 -7.80 11.31 -7.40
C PRO A 111 -6.31 10.97 -7.24
N LEU A 112 -5.66 10.60 -8.35
CA LEU A 112 -4.23 10.26 -8.35
C LEU A 112 -3.32 11.39 -7.86
N SER A 113 -3.73 12.64 -8.04
CA SER A 113 -3.02 13.82 -7.53
C SER A 113 -2.93 13.87 -5.99
N GLU A 114 -3.80 13.14 -5.30
CA GLU A 114 -3.79 13.01 -3.83
C GLU A 114 -3.12 11.70 -3.35
N MET A 115 -2.40 11.01 -4.25
CA MET A 115 -1.73 9.74 -3.98
C MET A 115 -0.23 9.78 -4.33
N PRO A 116 0.58 10.67 -3.72
CA PRO A 116 2.01 10.70 -3.97
C PRO A 116 2.68 9.39 -3.54
N LEU A 117 3.77 9.04 -4.25
CA LEU A 117 4.63 7.92 -3.89
C LEU A 117 5.67 8.36 -2.87
N TRP A 118 5.91 7.51 -1.89
CA TRP A 118 7.07 7.57 -1.01
C TRP A 118 8.13 6.57 -1.48
N ASP A 119 9.26 7.07 -1.95
CA ASP A 119 10.43 6.27 -2.34
C ASP A 119 11.41 6.20 -1.16
N PRO A 120 11.54 5.06 -0.46
CA PRO A 120 12.40 4.96 0.73
C PRO A 120 13.89 5.09 0.44
N TYR A 121 14.29 5.10 -0.82
CA TYR A 121 15.68 5.25 -1.25
C TYR A 121 16.02 6.68 -1.65
N LYS A 122 15.12 7.61 -1.49
CA LYS A 122 15.31 9.03 -1.82
C LYS A 122 15.06 9.91 -0.60
N ALA A 123 15.84 10.98 -0.52
CA ALA A 123 15.63 12.01 0.49
C ALA A 123 14.16 12.49 0.45
N GLN A 124 13.55 12.64 1.61
CA GLN A 124 12.16 13.07 1.76
C GLN A 124 11.16 12.31 0.85
N GLY A 125 11.37 10.99 0.70
CA GLY A 125 10.51 10.16 -0.13
C GLY A 125 10.56 10.47 -1.63
N GLY A 126 11.45 11.35 -2.08
CA GLY A 126 11.63 11.74 -3.47
C GLY A 126 10.58 12.70 -4.01
N ALA A 127 9.80 13.37 -3.16
CA ALA A 127 8.90 14.44 -3.60
C ALA A 127 9.71 15.67 -4.06
N THR A 128 9.21 16.32 -5.11
CA THR A 128 9.74 17.63 -5.56
C THR A 128 9.38 18.73 -4.57
N ASP A 129 8.17 18.65 -4.02
CA ASP A 129 7.67 19.50 -2.92
C ASP A 129 7.15 18.62 -1.79
N PRO A 130 7.83 18.58 -0.63
CA PRO A 130 7.36 17.79 0.52
C PRO A 130 5.95 18.17 0.99
N SER A 131 5.47 19.39 0.71
CA SER A 131 4.10 19.80 1.03
C SER A 131 3.02 18.98 0.32
N ASP A 132 3.36 18.25 -0.75
CA ASP A 132 2.44 17.37 -1.45
C ASP A 132 1.98 16.20 -0.55
N TYR A 133 2.83 15.75 0.38
CA TYR A 133 2.42 14.76 1.38
C TYR A 133 1.41 15.33 2.37
N ALA A 134 1.53 16.61 2.73
CA ALA A 134 0.56 17.27 3.61
C ALA A 134 -0.82 17.46 2.97
N LYS A 135 -0.89 17.54 1.63
CA LYS A 135 -2.13 17.65 0.85
C LYS A 135 -2.72 16.27 0.50
N ALA A 136 -1.91 15.22 0.58
CA ALA A 136 -2.31 13.87 0.17
C ALA A 136 -3.44 13.30 1.03
N LYS A 137 -4.26 12.45 0.42
CA LYS A 137 -5.15 11.51 1.10
C LYS A 137 -4.46 10.17 1.34
N MET A 138 -3.64 9.75 0.39
CA MET A 138 -2.99 8.44 0.40
C MET A 138 -1.52 8.61 0.05
N ILE A 139 -0.61 8.29 0.97
CA ILE A 139 0.83 8.23 0.69
C ILE A 139 1.16 6.77 0.42
N LEU A 140 1.62 6.47 -0.78
CA LEU A 140 1.84 5.12 -1.25
C LEU A 140 3.33 4.78 -1.19
N TRP A 141 3.69 3.72 -0.48
CA TRP A 141 5.04 3.19 -0.50
C TRP A 141 5.41 2.66 -1.88
N LYS A 142 6.60 2.97 -2.35
CA LYS A 142 7.06 2.59 -3.69
C LYS A 142 7.53 1.12 -3.76
N GLY A 143 6.69 0.20 -3.32
CA GLY A 143 6.87 -1.23 -3.48
C GLY A 143 5.83 -1.82 -4.42
N PHE A 144 6.04 -3.05 -4.85
CA PHE A 144 5.15 -3.76 -5.78
C PHE A 144 5.35 -5.27 -5.71
N CYS A 145 4.33 -6.03 -6.09
CA CYS A 145 4.46 -7.45 -6.29
C CYS A 145 5.03 -7.76 -7.68
N SER A 146 6.22 -8.36 -7.74
CA SER A 146 6.90 -8.72 -9.00
C SER A 146 6.08 -9.69 -9.86
N VAL A 147 5.25 -10.52 -9.25
CA VAL A 147 4.36 -11.45 -9.97
C VAL A 147 3.23 -10.68 -10.66
N HIS A 148 2.55 -9.79 -9.93
CA HIS A 148 1.42 -9.03 -10.48
C HIS A 148 1.83 -8.02 -11.55
N GLN A 149 3.09 -7.54 -11.54
CA GLN A 149 3.62 -6.68 -12.60
C GLN A 149 3.86 -7.39 -13.94
N ARG A 150 3.77 -8.73 -13.96
CA ARG A 150 3.89 -9.50 -15.19
C ARG A 150 2.60 -9.57 -16.01
N PHE A 151 1.47 -9.20 -15.41
CA PHE A 151 0.18 -9.16 -16.12
C PHE A 151 0.02 -7.83 -16.84
N THR A 152 -0.35 -7.91 -18.12
CA THR A 152 -0.44 -6.75 -19.01
C THR A 152 -1.83 -6.62 -19.63
N VAL A 153 -2.17 -5.40 -20.07
CA VAL A 153 -3.40 -5.13 -20.82
C VAL A 153 -3.45 -5.99 -22.10
N GLU A 154 -2.32 -6.14 -22.79
CA GLU A 154 -2.21 -6.96 -24.01
C GLU A 154 -2.62 -8.43 -23.77
N GLN A 155 -2.26 -9.01 -22.64
CA GLN A 155 -2.69 -10.37 -22.28
C GLN A 155 -4.20 -10.46 -22.10
N ILE A 156 -4.83 -9.44 -21.53
CA ILE A 156 -6.30 -9.38 -21.40
C ILE A 156 -6.96 -9.27 -22.77
N GLU A 157 -6.43 -8.41 -23.64
CA GLU A 157 -6.94 -8.23 -25.01
C GLU A 157 -6.84 -9.53 -25.83
N LYS A 158 -5.71 -10.22 -25.76
CA LYS A 158 -5.51 -11.53 -26.38
C LYS A 158 -6.50 -12.57 -25.87
N ALA A 159 -6.73 -12.61 -24.55
CA ALA A 159 -7.70 -13.54 -23.96
C ALA A 159 -9.13 -13.25 -24.45
N ARG A 160 -9.53 -11.98 -24.48
CA ARG A 160 -10.86 -11.55 -24.98
C ARG A 160 -11.04 -11.86 -26.47
N ALA A 161 -9.98 -11.69 -27.28
CA ALA A 161 -10.02 -12.02 -28.70
C ALA A 161 -10.13 -13.53 -28.94
N ALA A 162 -9.38 -14.33 -28.16
CA ALA A 162 -9.40 -15.79 -28.29
C ALA A 162 -10.69 -16.44 -27.73
N PHE A 163 -11.30 -15.82 -26.71
CA PHE A 163 -12.48 -16.34 -26.02
C PHE A 163 -13.53 -15.24 -25.86
N PRO A 164 -14.36 -14.97 -26.91
CA PRO A 164 -15.40 -13.95 -26.84
C PRO A 164 -16.37 -14.17 -25.66
N GLY A 165 -16.59 -13.12 -24.86
CA GLY A 165 -17.45 -13.19 -23.69
C GLY A 165 -16.77 -13.72 -22.42
N VAL A 166 -15.46 -14.02 -22.44
CA VAL A 166 -14.71 -14.42 -21.23
C VAL A 166 -14.78 -13.33 -20.17
N LYS A 167 -15.04 -13.74 -18.94
CA LYS A 167 -14.95 -12.85 -17.76
C LYS A 167 -13.50 -12.77 -17.32
N VAL A 168 -13.00 -11.55 -17.20
CA VAL A 168 -11.64 -11.27 -16.71
C VAL A 168 -11.71 -10.87 -15.25
N ILE A 169 -10.98 -11.60 -14.42
CA ILE A 169 -10.79 -11.28 -13.00
C ILE A 169 -9.30 -11.02 -12.80
N VAL A 170 -8.96 -9.89 -12.20
CA VAL A 170 -7.58 -9.49 -11.93
C VAL A 170 -7.39 -9.19 -10.44
N HIS A 171 -6.17 -9.42 -9.96
CA HIS A 171 -5.85 -9.10 -8.57
C HIS A 171 -5.56 -7.58 -8.44
N PRO A 172 -6.02 -6.92 -7.36
CA PRO A 172 -5.83 -5.47 -7.21
C PRO A 172 -4.39 -5.01 -6.98
N GLU A 173 -3.43 -5.92 -6.83
CA GLU A 173 -1.98 -5.61 -6.87
C GLU A 173 -1.42 -5.50 -8.30
N CYS A 174 -2.20 -5.81 -9.32
CA CYS A 174 -1.82 -5.52 -10.69
C CYS A 174 -1.73 -4.00 -10.92
N SER A 175 -1.04 -3.60 -11.99
CA SER A 175 -0.98 -2.20 -12.35
C SER A 175 -2.39 -1.64 -12.60
N MET A 176 -2.55 -0.33 -12.38
CA MET A 176 -3.84 0.35 -12.55
C MET A 176 -4.44 0.20 -13.95
N GLN A 177 -3.60 0.01 -14.97
CA GLN A 177 -4.05 -0.19 -16.34
C GLN A 177 -4.66 -1.58 -16.57
N VAL A 178 -4.31 -2.55 -15.72
CA VAL A 178 -4.79 -3.92 -15.77
C VAL A 178 -6.06 -4.09 -14.95
N VAL A 179 -6.18 -3.35 -13.83
CA VAL A 179 -7.36 -3.33 -12.95
C VAL A 179 -8.43 -2.37 -13.49
#